data_fd6872e4f207bc3155d4663fc933d5ec
#
_entry.id   fd6872e4f207bc3155d4663fc933d5ec
#
_cell.length_a   1.000
_cell.length_b   1.000
_cell.length_c   1.000
_cell.angle_alpha   90.00
_cell.angle_beta   90.00
_cell.angle_gamma   90.00
#
_symmetry.space_group_name_H-M   'P 1'
#
loop_
_entity.id
_entity.type
_entity.pdbx_description
1 polymer ?
#
loop_
_entity_poly.entity_id
_entity_poly.type
_entity_poly.pdbx_seq_one_letter_code
_entity_poly.pdbx_strand_id
1 'polypeptide(L)'
;VVWSALFYSVLGEKVPTAGYAFFGAVFLSSPLISEVFTYFLHNGIAIGYLCCGISLCCVREWQSSTRKMQKGSGIRQKLGCLAVAKILTAAVFLWIAMGCYESFMILWLAGLMLLLLTERIARGRQEKDIFVTLVAGAVAALVAIVLRSVMIVVVTKAFHLEYLRGEAVQRSVTEMLGWMLQQGAFGELAMILKRTFVLYGVFAYAYLPIRIFILSAAVILVVTLVRVIRGRDLWALLLLPAAYLAAFSLLFIEGKATLYRSAQFLPVFCGYGALLFVYGIWQLTGTMSPKAKNTAGRKISAGVRALAVLVLAVILWNQCM
;
A
#
# COMPACT_ATOMS: atom_id res chain seq x y z
N VAL A 1 5.16 1.75 -12.39
CA VAL A 1 4.18 1.32 -13.40
C VAL A 1 3.14 0.39 -12.78
N VAL A 2 3.50 -0.77 -12.16
CA VAL A 2 2.51 -1.77 -11.66
C VAL A 2 1.58 -1.21 -10.59
N TRP A 3 2.09 -0.45 -9.63
CA TRP A 3 1.27 0.21 -8.59
C TRP A 3 0.32 1.25 -9.19
N SER A 4 0.79 2.03 -10.17
CA SER A 4 -0.09 2.95 -10.91
C SER A 4 -1.18 2.19 -11.66
N ALA A 5 -0.83 1.07 -12.31
CA ALA A 5 -1.79 0.21 -13.00
C ALA A 5 -2.82 -0.41 -12.03
N LEU A 6 -2.40 -0.81 -10.83
CA LEU A 6 -3.29 -1.30 -9.78
C LEU A 6 -4.36 -0.26 -9.44
N PHE A 7 -3.96 0.98 -9.13
CA PHE A 7 -4.91 2.06 -8.81
C PHE A 7 -5.72 2.51 -10.03
N TYR A 8 -5.11 2.53 -11.22
CA TYR A 8 -5.83 2.79 -12.48
C TYR A 8 -6.97 1.79 -12.69
N SER A 9 -6.75 0.52 -12.41
CA SER A 9 -7.77 -0.52 -12.54
C SER A 9 -9.04 -0.26 -11.69
N VAL A 10 -8.92 0.56 -10.64
CA VAL A 10 -10.03 0.94 -9.75
C VAL A 10 -10.61 2.29 -10.10
N LEU A 11 -9.75 3.32 -10.20
CA LEU A 11 -10.14 4.71 -10.41
C LEU A 11 -10.45 4.99 -11.88
N GLY A 12 -9.74 4.34 -12.82
CA GLY A 12 -9.94 4.52 -14.26
C GLY A 12 -9.82 5.99 -14.68
N GLU A 13 -10.73 6.43 -15.50
CA GLU A 13 -10.80 7.80 -16.03
C GLU A 13 -11.29 8.85 -14.99
N LYS A 14 -11.63 8.42 -13.75
CA LYS A 14 -11.98 9.33 -12.67
C LYS A 14 -10.81 10.19 -12.20
N VAL A 15 -9.60 9.81 -12.61
CA VAL A 15 -8.36 10.55 -12.39
C VAL A 15 -7.70 10.75 -13.75
N PRO A 16 -7.23 11.95 -14.09
CA PRO A 16 -6.47 12.17 -15.31
C PRO A 16 -5.15 11.39 -15.27
N THR A 17 -4.63 11.05 -16.45
CA THR A 17 -3.35 10.32 -16.60
C THR A 17 -2.21 10.99 -15.81
N ALA A 18 -2.20 12.32 -15.72
CA ALA A 18 -1.26 13.07 -14.91
C ALA A 18 -1.26 12.64 -13.43
N GLY A 19 -2.40 12.26 -12.85
CA GLY A 19 -2.47 11.79 -11.46
C GLY A 19 -1.70 10.51 -11.24
N TYR A 20 -1.74 9.58 -12.18
CA TYR A 20 -0.95 8.34 -12.14
C TYR A 20 0.54 8.60 -12.38
N ALA A 21 0.85 9.57 -13.23
CA ALA A 21 2.23 10.02 -13.42
C ALA A 21 2.80 10.66 -12.14
N PHE A 22 2.00 11.48 -11.43
CA PHE A 22 2.39 12.05 -10.13
C PHE A 22 2.57 10.98 -9.06
N PHE A 23 1.70 9.97 -9.00
CA PHE A 23 1.93 8.81 -8.14
C PHE A 23 3.31 8.22 -8.40
N GLY A 24 3.63 7.95 -9.67
CA GLY A 24 4.91 7.37 -10.07
C GLY A 24 6.09 8.27 -9.72
N ALA A 25 5.98 9.58 -9.97
CA ALA A 25 7.02 10.54 -9.68
C ALA A 25 7.30 10.65 -8.17
N VAL A 26 6.26 10.78 -7.32
CA VAL A 26 6.40 10.82 -5.85
C VAL A 26 6.93 9.50 -5.31
N PHE A 27 6.50 8.37 -5.85
CA PHE A 27 7.01 7.05 -5.48
C PHE A 27 8.51 6.93 -5.80
N LEU A 28 8.94 7.28 -7.01
CA LEU A 28 10.33 7.14 -7.46
C LEU A 28 11.28 8.17 -6.84
N SER A 29 10.79 9.38 -6.54
CA SER A 29 11.59 10.41 -5.87
C SER A 29 11.73 10.16 -4.36
N SER A 30 11.09 9.14 -3.82
CA SER A 30 11.24 8.80 -2.40
C SER A 30 12.70 8.46 -2.09
N PRO A 31 13.30 9.08 -1.06
CA PRO A 31 14.66 8.78 -0.65
C PRO A 31 14.91 7.31 -0.34
N LEU A 32 13.89 6.58 0.12
CA LEU A 32 13.99 5.13 0.32
C LEU A 32 14.25 4.38 -0.99
N ILE A 33 13.68 4.84 -2.09
CA ILE A 33 13.93 4.25 -3.42
C ILE A 33 15.32 4.63 -3.92
N SER A 34 15.80 5.85 -3.66
CA SER A 34 17.15 6.25 -4.03
C SER A 34 18.22 5.45 -3.28
N GLU A 35 17.98 5.12 -2.00
CA GLU A 35 18.86 4.26 -1.22
C GLU A 35 19.00 2.86 -1.85
N VAL A 36 17.92 2.33 -2.44
CA VAL A 36 17.95 1.06 -3.18
C VAL A 36 18.95 1.08 -4.35
N PHE A 37 19.04 2.21 -5.06
CA PHE A 37 19.97 2.35 -6.17
C PHE A 37 21.42 2.62 -5.72
N THR A 38 21.60 3.16 -4.52
CA THR A 38 22.91 3.47 -3.97
C THR A 38 23.63 2.22 -3.45
N TYR A 39 22.89 1.27 -2.88
CA TYR A 39 23.44 0.05 -2.32
C TYR A 39 23.20 -1.14 -3.24
N PHE A 40 24.26 -1.66 -3.84
CA PHE A 40 24.22 -2.80 -4.77
C PHE A 40 23.53 -4.06 -4.17
N LEU A 41 23.56 -4.21 -2.86
CA LEU A 41 22.93 -5.33 -2.13
C LEU A 41 21.39 -5.22 -2.09
N HIS A 42 20.79 -4.08 -2.48
CA HIS A 42 19.36 -3.85 -2.39
C HIS A 42 18.60 -4.04 -3.72
N ASN A 43 19.24 -4.63 -4.74
CA ASN A 43 18.59 -4.87 -6.04
C ASN A 43 17.29 -5.69 -5.92
N GLY A 44 17.19 -6.57 -4.93
CA GLY A 44 15.97 -7.33 -4.64
C GLY A 44 14.77 -6.44 -4.25
N ILE A 45 14.99 -5.23 -3.73
CA ILE A 45 13.90 -4.36 -3.27
C ILE A 45 13.03 -3.90 -4.46
N ALA A 46 13.64 -3.56 -5.60
CA ALA A 46 12.88 -3.19 -6.80
C ALA A 46 11.99 -4.34 -7.29
N ILE A 47 12.54 -5.57 -7.27
CA ILE A 47 11.81 -6.80 -7.59
C ILE A 47 10.68 -7.02 -6.57
N GLY A 48 10.94 -6.80 -5.28
CA GLY A 48 9.94 -6.91 -4.22
C GLY A 48 8.74 -5.97 -4.44
N TYR A 49 8.98 -4.69 -4.76
CA TYR A 49 7.91 -3.75 -5.11
C TYR A 49 7.11 -4.20 -6.33
N LEU A 50 7.79 -4.68 -7.38
CA LEU A 50 7.15 -5.19 -8.58
C LEU A 50 6.26 -6.39 -8.25
N CYS A 51 6.80 -7.39 -7.54
CA CYS A 51 6.09 -8.60 -7.18
C CYS A 51 4.91 -8.33 -6.24
N CYS A 52 5.05 -7.45 -5.25
CA CYS A 52 3.93 -7.01 -4.41
C CYS A 52 2.80 -6.40 -5.23
N GLY A 53 3.12 -5.51 -6.16
CA GLY A 53 2.14 -4.88 -7.02
C GLY A 53 1.42 -5.89 -7.93
N ILE A 54 2.16 -6.82 -8.56
CA ILE A 54 1.59 -7.89 -9.40
C ILE A 54 0.68 -8.79 -8.56
N SER A 55 1.12 -9.19 -7.37
CA SER A 55 0.32 -10.00 -6.45
C SER A 55 -1.04 -9.35 -6.14
N LEU A 56 -1.05 -8.06 -5.82
CA LEU A 56 -2.28 -7.31 -5.56
C LEU A 56 -3.16 -7.18 -6.82
N CYS A 57 -2.57 -7.02 -7.99
CA CYS A 57 -3.30 -7.05 -9.26
C CYS A 57 -4.00 -8.40 -9.46
N CYS A 58 -3.32 -9.52 -9.16
CA CYS A 58 -3.90 -10.86 -9.27
C CYS A 58 -5.05 -11.06 -8.29
N VAL A 59 -4.93 -10.62 -7.03
CA VAL A 59 -6.03 -10.64 -6.04
C VAL A 59 -7.24 -9.86 -6.55
N ARG A 60 -7.01 -8.69 -7.11
CA ARG A 60 -8.08 -7.87 -7.68
C ARG A 60 -8.75 -8.50 -8.90
N GLU A 61 -7.97 -9.08 -9.80
CA GLU A 61 -8.51 -9.77 -10.97
C GLU A 61 -9.28 -11.04 -10.59
N TRP A 62 -8.82 -11.78 -9.59
CA TRP A 62 -9.55 -12.91 -9.02
C TRP A 62 -10.96 -12.49 -8.61
N GLN A 63 -11.08 -11.40 -7.89
CA GLN A 63 -12.33 -10.84 -7.47
C GLN A 63 -13.26 -10.47 -8.63
N SER A 64 -12.70 -9.88 -9.71
CA SER A 64 -13.48 -9.55 -10.91
C SER A 64 -14.00 -10.80 -11.62
N SER A 65 -13.22 -11.89 -11.60
CA SER A 65 -13.59 -13.19 -12.16
C SER A 65 -14.70 -13.86 -11.36
N THR A 66 -14.60 -13.83 -10.03
CA THR A 66 -15.61 -14.40 -9.12
C THR A 66 -16.97 -13.72 -9.29
N ARG A 67 -17.00 -12.41 -9.50
CA ARG A 67 -18.24 -11.67 -9.81
C ARG A 67 -18.88 -12.10 -11.13
N LYS A 68 -18.06 -12.36 -12.16
CA LYS A 68 -18.57 -12.85 -13.46
C LYS A 68 -19.18 -14.24 -13.32
N MET A 69 -18.60 -15.10 -12.46
CA MET A 69 -19.15 -16.42 -12.16
C MET A 69 -20.56 -16.37 -11.52
N GLN A 70 -20.79 -15.40 -10.64
CA GLN A 70 -22.09 -15.24 -9.99
C GLN A 70 -23.19 -14.78 -10.94
N LYS A 71 -22.84 -14.11 -12.05
CA LYS A 71 -23.79 -13.56 -13.02
C LYS A 71 -24.13 -14.50 -14.19
N GLY A 72 -23.33 -15.55 -14.45
CA GLY A 72 -23.49 -16.42 -15.61
C GLY A 72 -23.50 -17.91 -15.26
N SER A 73 -24.53 -18.64 -15.69
CA SER A 73 -24.74 -20.04 -15.32
C SER A 73 -23.99 -21.08 -16.16
N GLY A 74 -23.38 -20.70 -17.30
CA GLY A 74 -22.84 -21.67 -18.28
C GLY A 74 -21.33 -21.93 -18.26
N ILE A 75 -20.51 -21.09 -17.56
CA ILE A 75 -19.04 -21.11 -17.68
C ILE A 75 -18.36 -21.29 -16.30
N ARG A 76 -19.10 -21.80 -15.30
CA ARG A 76 -18.63 -21.85 -13.90
C ARG A 76 -17.31 -22.60 -13.71
N GLN A 77 -17.11 -23.73 -14.37
CA GLN A 77 -15.95 -24.59 -14.13
C GLN A 77 -14.63 -23.97 -14.65
N LYS A 78 -14.63 -23.43 -15.88
CA LYS A 78 -13.44 -22.74 -16.42
C LYS A 78 -13.08 -21.47 -15.64
N LEU A 79 -14.06 -20.70 -15.19
CA LEU A 79 -13.85 -19.52 -14.36
C LEU A 79 -13.36 -19.89 -12.96
N GLY A 80 -13.78 -21.05 -12.41
CA GLY A 80 -13.27 -21.56 -11.13
C GLY A 80 -11.77 -21.87 -11.16
N CYS A 81 -11.31 -22.61 -12.16
CA CYS A 81 -9.87 -22.89 -12.35
C CYS A 81 -9.08 -21.61 -12.52
N LEU A 82 -9.57 -20.66 -13.30
CA LEU A 82 -8.90 -19.37 -13.51
C LEU A 82 -8.82 -18.55 -12.22
N ALA A 83 -9.86 -18.59 -11.39
CA ALA A 83 -9.86 -17.90 -10.11
C ALA A 83 -8.81 -18.50 -9.15
N VAL A 84 -8.75 -19.85 -9.05
CA VAL A 84 -7.71 -20.51 -8.23
C VAL A 84 -6.31 -20.19 -8.73
N ALA A 85 -6.08 -20.26 -10.04
CA ALA A 85 -4.80 -19.93 -10.64
C ALA A 85 -4.35 -18.49 -10.27
N LYS A 86 -5.26 -17.52 -10.27
CA LYS A 86 -4.94 -16.13 -9.89
C LYS A 86 -4.51 -15.99 -8.43
N ILE A 87 -5.14 -16.70 -7.50
CA ILE A 87 -4.74 -16.67 -6.08
C ILE A 87 -3.38 -17.36 -5.91
N LEU A 88 -3.13 -18.48 -6.57
CA LEU A 88 -1.83 -19.13 -6.55
C LEU A 88 -0.74 -18.23 -7.14
N THR A 89 -1.02 -17.57 -8.26
CA THR A 89 -0.10 -16.59 -8.87
C THR A 89 0.17 -15.43 -7.90
N ALA A 90 -0.85 -14.90 -7.23
CA ALA A 90 -0.69 -13.87 -6.22
C ALA A 90 0.21 -14.34 -5.07
N ALA A 91 0.02 -15.57 -4.59
CA ALA A 91 0.84 -16.15 -3.53
C ALA A 91 2.30 -16.34 -3.95
N VAL A 92 2.55 -16.79 -5.18
CA VAL A 92 3.92 -16.97 -5.71
C VAL A 92 4.64 -15.62 -5.81
N PHE A 93 3.99 -14.58 -6.35
CA PHE A 93 4.61 -13.26 -6.43
C PHE A 93 4.84 -12.65 -5.04
N LEU A 94 3.93 -12.85 -4.10
CA LEU A 94 4.13 -12.42 -2.71
C LEU A 94 5.28 -13.18 -2.05
N TRP A 95 5.38 -14.49 -2.27
CA TRP A 95 6.49 -15.31 -1.80
C TRP A 95 7.85 -14.80 -2.34
N ILE A 96 7.95 -14.50 -3.64
CA ILE A 96 9.16 -13.90 -4.23
C ILE A 96 9.47 -12.55 -3.56
N ALA A 97 8.48 -11.70 -3.36
CA ALA A 97 8.66 -10.41 -2.69
C ALA A 97 9.20 -10.59 -1.26
N MET A 98 8.63 -11.52 -0.48
CA MET A 98 9.11 -11.86 0.87
C MET A 98 10.52 -12.46 0.86
N GLY A 99 10.91 -13.14 -0.22
CA GLY A 99 12.28 -13.61 -0.44
C GLY A 99 13.27 -12.47 -0.67
N CYS A 100 12.84 -11.38 -1.30
CA CYS A 100 13.67 -10.19 -1.45
C CYS A 100 13.85 -9.44 -0.13
N TYR A 101 12.79 -9.24 0.63
CA TYR A 101 12.82 -8.62 1.95
C TYR A 101 11.51 -8.89 2.73
N GLU A 102 11.61 -9.27 4.00
CA GLU A 102 10.43 -9.67 4.80
C GLU A 102 9.38 -8.57 4.95
N SER A 103 9.80 -7.31 5.01
CA SER A 103 8.90 -6.17 5.14
C SER A 103 7.94 -5.98 3.95
N PHE A 104 8.16 -6.69 2.83
CA PHE A 104 7.22 -6.68 1.72
C PHE A 104 5.88 -7.32 2.05
N MET A 105 5.81 -8.21 3.04
CA MET A 105 4.54 -8.71 3.57
C MET A 105 3.70 -7.56 4.15
N ILE A 106 4.34 -6.66 4.88
CA ILE A 106 3.70 -5.48 5.48
C ILE A 106 3.24 -4.51 4.41
N LEU A 107 4.10 -4.23 3.43
CA LEU A 107 3.74 -3.42 2.28
C LEU A 107 2.53 -4.01 1.53
N TRP A 108 2.53 -5.32 1.35
CA TRP A 108 1.44 -6.02 0.66
C TRP A 108 0.12 -5.93 1.44
N LEU A 109 0.14 -6.14 2.76
CA LEU A 109 -1.04 -5.95 3.62
C LEU A 109 -1.57 -4.52 3.57
N ALA A 110 -0.68 -3.55 3.73
CA ALA A 110 -1.03 -2.14 3.64
C ALA A 110 -1.59 -1.79 2.26
N GLY A 111 -0.96 -2.30 1.19
CA GLY A 111 -1.40 -2.15 -0.18
C GLY A 111 -2.79 -2.75 -0.44
N LEU A 112 -3.10 -3.91 0.16
CA LEU A 112 -4.42 -4.52 0.10
C LEU A 112 -5.48 -3.62 0.77
N MET A 113 -5.18 -3.04 1.93
CA MET A 113 -6.09 -2.11 2.61
C MET A 113 -6.30 -0.83 1.80
N LEU A 114 -5.21 -0.27 1.21
CA LEU A 114 -5.31 0.89 0.32
C LEU A 114 -6.12 0.58 -0.94
N LEU A 115 -5.98 -0.61 -1.51
CA LEU A 115 -6.78 -1.07 -2.66
C LEU A 115 -8.26 -1.10 -2.31
N LEU A 116 -8.63 -1.70 -1.17
CA LEU A 116 -10.01 -1.77 -0.69
C LEU A 116 -10.57 -0.37 -0.39
N LEU A 117 -9.78 0.49 0.25
CA LEU A 117 -10.13 1.89 0.51
C LEU A 117 -10.39 2.64 -0.80
N THR A 118 -9.52 2.45 -1.81
CA THR A 118 -9.68 3.05 -3.13
C THR A 118 -10.99 2.62 -3.80
N GLU A 119 -11.33 1.35 -3.69
CA GLU A 119 -12.58 0.82 -4.23
C GLU A 119 -13.81 1.43 -3.55
N ARG A 120 -13.75 1.64 -2.22
CA ARG A 120 -14.82 2.34 -1.48
C ARG A 120 -14.94 3.79 -1.91
N ILE A 121 -13.82 4.51 -2.00
CA ILE A 121 -13.79 5.90 -2.44
C ILE A 121 -14.37 6.03 -3.86
N ALA A 122 -13.98 5.14 -4.77
CA ALA A 122 -14.33 5.24 -6.19
C ALA A 122 -15.74 4.75 -6.53
N ARG A 123 -16.21 3.68 -5.89
CA ARG A 123 -17.39 2.91 -6.35
C ARG A 123 -18.47 2.70 -5.30
N GLY A 124 -18.20 2.97 -4.00
CA GLY A 124 -19.18 2.70 -2.94
C GLY A 124 -19.57 1.22 -2.88
N ARG A 125 -18.59 0.35 -2.71
CA ARG A 125 -18.70 -1.09 -2.89
C ARG A 125 -19.57 -1.78 -1.84
N GLN A 126 -20.23 -2.91 -2.21
CA GLN A 126 -20.97 -3.73 -1.27
C GLN A 126 -20.03 -4.41 -0.25
N GLU A 127 -20.51 -4.60 0.97
CA GLU A 127 -19.73 -5.16 2.09
C GLU A 127 -19.20 -6.56 1.81
N LYS A 128 -20.03 -7.41 1.18
CA LYS A 128 -19.64 -8.78 0.79
C LYS A 128 -18.35 -8.84 -0.02
N ASP A 129 -18.14 -7.86 -0.87
CA ASP A 129 -16.96 -7.81 -1.73
C ASP A 129 -15.66 -7.51 -0.95
N ILE A 130 -15.74 -6.72 0.13
CA ILE A 130 -14.59 -6.45 1.01
C ILE A 130 -14.17 -7.72 1.69
N PHE A 131 -15.12 -8.39 2.35
CA PHE A 131 -14.84 -9.62 3.09
C PHE A 131 -14.25 -10.71 2.18
N VAL A 132 -14.85 -10.93 1.01
CA VAL A 132 -14.37 -11.90 0.03
C VAL A 132 -12.94 -11.58 -0.44
N THR A 133 -12.61 -10.30 -0.64
CA THR A 133 -11.23 -9.90 -1.02
C THR A 133 -10.25 -10.06 0.13
N LEU A 134 -10.66 -9.77 1.37
CA LEU A 134 -9.82 -9.99 2.55
C LEU A 134 -9.52 -11.48 2.73
N VAL A 135 -10.52 -12.36 2.58
CA VAL A 135 -10.32 -13.80 2.65
C VAL A 135 -9.37 -14.28 1.56
N ALA A 136 -9.55 -13.83 0.32
CA ALA A 136 -8.65 -14.18 -0.78
C ALA A 136 -7.21 -13.69 -0.52
N GLY A 137 -7.07 -12.48 -0.01
CA GLY A 137 -5.78 -11.95 0.41
C GLY A 137 -5.17 -12.81 1.52
N ALA A 138 -5.94 -13.15 2.56
CA ALA A 138 -5.46 -14.01 3.64
C ALA A 138 -4.98 -15.38 3.13
N VAL A 139 -5.74 -16.00 2.21
CA VAL A 139 -5.33 -17.26 1.59
C VAL A 139 -4.03 -17.10 0.81
N ALA A 140 -3.90 -16.06 -0.01
CA ALA A 140 -2.66 -15.80 -0.76
C ALA A 140 -1.46 -15.58 0.18
N ALA A 141 -1.65 -14.85 1.27
CA ALA A 141 -0.62 -14.61 2.28
C ALA A 141 -0.20 -15.90 3.00
N LEU A 142 -1.16 -16.70 3.43
CA LEU A 142 -0.89 -17.99 4.08
C LEU A 142 -0.12 -18.94 3.16
N VAL A 143 -0.53 -19.07 1.90
CA VAL A 143 0.18 -19.88 0.91
C VAL A 143 1.59 -19.36 0.69
N ALA A 144 1.80 -18.05 0.59
CA ALA A 144 3.13 -17.45 0.44
C ALA A 144 4.04 -17.74 1.65
N ILE A 145 3.51 -17.66 2.87
CA ILE A 145 4.24 -17.99 4.11
C ILE A 145 4.65 -19.47 4.13
N VAL A 146 3.72 -20.37 3.77
CA VAL A 146 4.00 -21.80 3.71
C VAL A 146 5.08 -22.10 2.65
N LEU A 147 4.96 -21.52 1.44
CA LEU A 147 5.97 -21.67 0.40
C LEU A 147 7.35 -21.20 0.87
N ARG A 148 7.40 -20.06 1.56
CA ARG A 148 8.64 -19.54 2.14
C ARG A 148 9.24 -20.50 3.17
N SER A 149 8.43 -21.00 4.09
CA SER A 149 8.86 -21.92 5.13
C SER A 149 9.42 -23.23 4.53
N VAL A 150 8.71 -23.78 3.54
CA VAL A 150 9.16 -24.99 2.81
C VAL A 150 10.48 -24.72 2.10
N MET A 151 10.61 -23.59 1.39
CA MET A 151 11.85 -23.26 0.68
C MET A 151 13.04 -23.07 1.62
N ILE A 152 12.85 -22.44 2.77
CA ILE A 152 13.92 -22.34 3.78
C ILE A 152 14.41 -23.72 4.18
N VAL A 153 13.50 -24.64 4.50
CA VAL A 153 13.85 -26.01 4.89
C VAL A 153 14.55 -26.77 3.76
N VAL A 154 14.04 -26.64 2.53
CA VAL A 154 14.63 -27.31 1.35
C VAL A 154 16.04 -26.80 1.08
N VAL A 155 16.22 -25.47 1.03
CA VAL A 155 17.54 -24.86 0.74
C VAL A 155 18.54 -25.20 1.84
N THR A 156 18.13 -25.09 3.12
CA THR A 156 19.00 -25.41 4.25
C THR A 156 19.49 -26.87 4.19
N LYS A 157 18.59 -27.81 3.86
CA LYS A 157 18.96 -29.23 3.74
C LYS A 157 19.78 -29.52 2.48
N ALA A 158 19.41 -28.98 1.33
CA ALA A 158 20.05 -29.25 0.05
C ALA A 158 21.50 -28.73 -0.02
N PHE A 159 21.76 -27.59 0.60
CA PHE A 159 23.09 -26.96 0.58
C PHE A 159 23.87 -27.18 1.86
N HIS A 160 23.37 -28.04 2.78
CA HIS A 160 24.01 -28.30 4.08
C HIS A 160 24.40 -27.00 4.81
N LEU A 161 23.58 -25.96 4.63
CA LEU A 161 23.81 -24.70 5.32
C LEU A 161 23.57 -24.94 6.80
N GLU A 162 24.63 -24.92 7.60
CA GLU A 162 24.47 -24.70 9.02
C GLU A 162 23.79 -23.35 9.15
N TYR A 163 22.53 -23.42 9.53
CA TYR A 163 21.75 -22.21 9.75
C TYR A 163 22.51 -21.46 10.84
N LEU A 164 23.23 -20.43 10.45
CA LEU A 164 23.74 -19.46 11.39
C LEU A 164 22.51 -18.90 12.12
N ARG A 165 22.14 -19.57 13.20
CA ARG A 165 21.20 -19.07 14.20
C ARG A 165 21.87 -17.89 14.89
N GLY A 166 22.16 -16.86 14.11
CA GLY A 166 22.43 -15.56 14.64
C GLY A 166 21.13 -15.12 15.33
N GLU A 167 21.23 -14.59 16.52
CA GLU A 167 20.12 -14.10 17.34
C GLU A 167 19.12 -13.19 16.61
N ALA A 168 19.45 -12.75 15.38
CA ALA A 168 18.63 -11.87 14.55
C ALA A 168 17.61 -12.60 13.66
N VAL A 169 17.68 -13.92 13.44
CA VAL A 169 17.02 -14.54 12.27
C VAL A 169 15.80 -15.39 12.59
N GLN A 170 15.61 -15.87 13.79
CA GLN A 170 14.41 -16.64 14.16
C GLN A 170 13.98 -16.36 15.60
N ARG A 171 13.50 -15.17 15.83
CA ARG A 171 12.63 -15.01 17.00
C ARG A 171 11.30 -15.73 16.71
N SER A 172 10.92 -16.63 17.61
CA SER A 172 9.59 -17.22 17.57
C SER A 172 8.54 -16.10 17.63
N VAL A 173 7.35 -16.31 17.07
CA VAL A 173 6.24 -15.36 17.17
C VAL A 173 5.95 -15.02 18.64
N THR A 174 6.13 -16.00 19.55
CA THR A 174 6.01 -15.82 21.01
C THR A 174 7.07 -14.88 21.57
N GLU A 175 8.30 -14.92 21.09
CA GLU A 175 9.36 -13.98 21.51
C GLU A 175 9.13 -12.58 20.93
N MET A 176 8.65 -12.50 19.68
CA MET A 176 8.31 -11.21 19.06
C MET A 176 7.16 -10.51 19.79
N LEU A 177 6.15 -11.24 20.23
CA LEU A 177 4.99 -10.70 20.93
C LEU A 177 5.17 -10.67 22.46
N GLY A 178 6.20 -11.31 23.00
CA GLY A 178 6.45 -11.44 24.44
C GLY A 178 6.62 -10.09 25.15
N TRP A 179 7.11 -9.06 24.45
CA TRP A 179 7.21 -7.72 25.01
C TRP A 179 5.83 -7.13 25.39
N MET A 180 4.75 -7.52 24.71
CA MET A 180 3.39 -7.04 24.99
C MET A 180 2.86 -7.54 26.34
N LEU A 181 3.43 -8.63 26.86
CA LEU A 181 3.05 -9.24 28.13
C LEU A 181 3.88 -8.71 29.32
N GLN A 182 4.88 -7.85 29.05
CA GLN A 182 5.72 -7.27 30.09
C GLN A 182 5.02 -6.12 30.80
N GLN A 183 5.34 -5.92 32.06
CA GLN A 183 4.85 -4.77 32.82
C GLN A 183 5.33 -3.46 32.15
N GLY A 184 4.41 -2.54 31.88
CA GLY A 184 4.74 -1.28 31.22
C GLY A 184 4.66 -1.29 29.70
N ALA A 185 4.21 -2.38 29.07
CA ALA A 185 4.11 -2.54 27.59
C ALA A 185 3.42 -1.36 26.90
N PHE A 186 2.37 -0.79 27.50
CA PHE A 186 1.69 0.39 26.90
C PHE A 186 2.56 1.65 26.97
N GLY A 187 3.35 1.83 28.02
CA GLY A 187 4.31 2.94 28.11
C GLY A 187 5.43 2.80 27.09
N GLU A 188 5.93 1.58 26.90
CA GLU A 188 6.91 1.27 25.85
C GLU A 188 6.32 1.49 24.46
N LEU A 189 5.08 1.06 24.21
CA LEU A 189 4.39 1.30 22.95
C LEU A 189 4.26 2.80 22.65
N ALA A 190 3.86 3.61 23.62
CA ALA A 190 3.78 5.05 23.48
C ALA A 190 5.16 5.67 23.17
N MET A 191 6.21 5.19 23.83
CA MET A 191 7.59 5.61 23.57
C MET A 191 8.08 5.18 22.18
N ILE A 192 7.74 3.96 21.75
CA ILE A 192 8.05 3.45 20.40
C ILE A 192 7.36 4.29 19.34
N LEU A 193 6.06 4.56 19.51
CA LEU A 193 5.30 5.44 18.60
C LEU A 193 5.93 6.83 18.56
N LYS A 194 6.23 7.43 19.72
CA LYS A 194 6.92 8.72 19.79
C LYS A 194 8.27 8.68 19.08
N ARG A 195 9.09 7.67 19.33
CA ARG A 195 10.38 7.50 18.66
C ARG A 195 10.22 7.29 17.16
N THR A 196 9.22 6.54 16.73
CA THR A 196 8.95 6.33 15.30
C THR A 196 8.57 7.64 14.63
N PHE A 197 7.66 8.42 15.21
CA PHE A 197 7.32 9.73 14.69
C PHE A 197 8.49 10.72 14.77
N VAL A 198 9.34 10.64 15.78
CA VAL A 198 10.54 11.44 15.93
C VAL A 198 11.63 10.98 14.95
N LEU A 199 11.84 9.67 14.79
CA LEU A 199 12.75 9.10 13.79
C LEU A 199 12.32 9.47 12.37
N TYR A 200 11.05 9.35 12.06
CA TYR A 200 10.53 9.79 10.76
C TYR A 200 10.43 11.31 10.64
N GLY A 201 10.58 12.06 11.75
CA GLY A 201 10.49 13.52 11.79
C GLY A 201 11.76 14.28 11.96
N VAL A 202 12.64 13.82 12.82
CA VAL A 202 13.83 14.56 13.27
C VAL A 202 15.13 13.87 12.85
N PHE A 203 15.15 12.53 12.88
CA PHE A 203 16.29 11.73 12.41
C PHE A 203 16.12 11.26 10.96
N ALA A 204 15.12 11.72 10.31
CA ALA A 204 15.24 11.67 8.89
C ALA A 204 16.47 12.45 8.47
N TYR A 205 17.58 12.24 9.10
CA TYR A 205 18.77 12.70 8.41
C TYR A 205 18.34 13.12 7.02
N ALA A 206 17.78 14.29 6.88
CA ALA A 206 17.36 14.89 5.64
C ALA A 206 16.59 14.02 4.59
N TYR A 207 16.44 12.73 4.79
CA TYR A 207 16.07 11.75 3.78
C TYR A 207 14.61 11.35 3.73
N LEU A 208 13.84 11.60 4.78
CA LEU A 208 12.39 11.52 4.66
C LEU A 208 11.80 12.88 4.90
N PRO A 209 11.21 13.46 3.89
CA PRO A 209 10.27 14.51 4.16
C PRO A 209 9.06 13.90 4.85
N ILE A 210 9.14 13.70 6.16
CA ILE A 210 7.99 13.35 6.98
C ILE A 210 6.83 14.28 6.68
N ARG A 211 7.15 15.51 6.31
CA ARG A 211 6.21 16.49 5.82
C ARG A 211 5.36 15.96 4.69
N ILE A 212 5.95 15.21 3.74
CA ILE A 212 5.22 14.62 2.61
C ILE A 212 4.39 13.43 3.07
N PHE A 213 4.90 12.61 3.98
CA PHE A 213 4.11 11.51 4.56
C PHE A 213 2.93 12.06 5.36
N ILE A 214 3.12 13.06 6.21
CA ILE A 214 2.04 13.71 6.98
C ILE A 214 1.05 14.39 6.03
N LEU A 215 1.52 15.10 5.01
CA LEU A 215 0.66 15.71 4.00
C LEU A 215 -0.16 14.66 3.25
N SER A 216 0.48 13.56 2.85
CA SER A 216 -0.19 12.45 2.19
C SER A 216 -1.23 11.81 3.12
N ALA A 217 -0.89 11.59 4.39
CA ALA A 217 -1.81 11.08 5.40
C ALA A 217 -3.01 12.02 5.59
N ALA A 218 -2.78 13.33 5.66
CA ALA A 218 -3.84 14.32 5.76
C ALA A 218 -4.76 14.30 4.52
N VAL A 219 -4.21 14.22 3.32
CA VAL A 219 -4.98 14.11 2.07
C VAL A 219 -5.83 12.84 2.05
N ILE A 220 -5.23 11.68 2.38
CA ILE A 220 -5.93 10.40 2.44
C ILE A 220 -7.09 10.48 3.45
N LEU A 221 -6.84 11.06 4.62
CA LEU A 221 -7.85 11.27 5.66
C LEU A 221 -8.98 12.16 5.16
N VAL A 222 -8.66 13.33 4.61
CA VAL A 222 -9.69 14.31 4.14
C VAL A 222 -10.55 13.69 3.04
N VAL A 223 -9.95 13.07 2.02
CA VAL A 223 -10.70 12.44 0.93
C VAL A 223 -11.59 11.32 1.45
N THR A 224 -11.08 10.52 2.39
CA THR A 224 -11.87 9.45 3.04
C THR A 224 -13.01 10.01 3.85
N LEU A 225 -12.79 11.04 4.69
CA LEU A 225 -13.84 11.69 5.49
C LEU A 225 -14.91 12.32 4.61
N VAL A 226 -14.55 13.03 3.55
CA VAL A 226 -15.50 13.58 2.58
C VAL A 226 -16.37 12.47 1.99
N ARG A 227 -15.78 11.31 1.70
CA ARG A 227 -16.52 10.15 1.18
C ARG A 227 -17.46 9.56 2.24
N VAL A 228 -17.00 9.43 3.48
CA VAL A 228 -17.79 8.92 4.61
C VAL A 228 -19.00 9.84 4.86
N ILE A 229 -18.78 11.14 4.93
CA ILE A 229 -19.85 12.14 5.17
C ILE A 229 -20.88 12.11 4.04
N ARG A 230 -20.43 12.09 2.77
CA ARG A 230 -21.34 12.10 1.62
C ARG A 230 -22.07 10.77 1.40
N GLY A 231 -21.42 9.66 1.66
CA GLY A 231 -21.91 8.31 1.35
C GLY A 231 -22.37 7.52 2.57
N ARG A 232 -22.21 8.01 3.80
CA ARG A 232 -22.43 7.29 5.06
C ARG A 232 -21.74 5.93 5.09
N ASP A 233 -20.52 5.90 4.54
CA ASP A 233 -19.74 4.66 4.33
C ASP A 233 -18.78 4.42 5.49
N LEU A 234 -19.24 3.73 6.54
CA LEU A 234 -18.44 3.40 7.71
C LEU A 234 -17.25 2.47 7.40
N TRP A 235 -17.34 1.64 6.35
CA TRP A 235 -16.24 0.76 5.96
C TRP A 235 -15.01 1.54 5.49
N ALA A 236 -15.20 2.65 4.79
CA ALA A 236 -14.08 3.51 4.42
C ALA A 236 -13.37 4.09 5.66
N LEU A 237 -14.14 4.37 6.72
CA LEU A 237 -13.59 4.84 7.99
C LEU A 237 -12.77 3.76 8.72
N LEU A 238 -13.17 2.48 8.62
CA LEU A 238 -12.45 1.36 9.22
C LEU A 238 -11.21 0.97 8.40
N LEU A 239 -11.28 1.01 7.08
CA LEU A 239 -10.17 0.65 6.20
C LEU A 239 -8.99 1.63 6.30
N LEU A 240 -9.26 2.89 6.61
CA LEU A 240 -8.20 3.89 6.77
C LEU A 240 -7.24 3.55 7.93
N PRO A 241 -7.68 3.42 9.19
CA PRO A 241 -6.79 3.00 10.27
C PRO A 241 -6.22 1.61 10.03
N ALA A 242 -6.97 0.69 9.41
CA ALA A 242 -6.46 -0.64 9.07
C ALA A 242 -5.25 -0.58 8.13
N ALA A 243 -5.25 0.34 7.14
CA ALA A 243 -4.11 0.53 6.26
C ALA A 243 -2.86 1.03 7.01
N TYR A 244 -3.04 1.97 7.95
CA TYR A 244 -1.93 2.47 8.77
C TYR A 244 -1.46 1.43 9.80
N LEU A 245 -2.38 0.72 10.45
CA LEU A 245 -2.02 -0.38 11.36
C LEU A 245 -1.26 -1.48 10.62
N ALA A 246 -1.68 -1.84 9.41
CA ALA A 246 -0.94 -2.78 8.57
C ALA A 246 0.45 -2.25 8.23
N ALA A 247 0.58 -0.99 7.84
CA ALA A 247 1.86 -0.36 7.50
C ALA A 247 2.85 -0.34 8.67
N PHE A 248 2.35 -0.07 9.88
CA PHE A 248 3.16 -0.02 11.10
C PHE A 248 3.16 -1.34 11.89
N SER A 249 2.61 -2.43 11.34
CA SER A 249 2.47 -3.72 12.05
C SER A 249 3.80 -4.28 12.55
N LEU A 250 4.90 -4.10 11.82
CA LEU A 250 6.23 -4.55 12.25
C LEU A 250 6.65 -3.90 13.57
N LEU A 251 6.32 -2.64 13.75
CA LEU A 251 6.60 -1.87 14.96
C LEU A 251 5.87 -2.47 16.18
N PHE A 252 4.62 -2.90 15.97
CA PHE A 252 3.84 -3.57 17.01
C PHE A 252 4.32 -5.02 17.25
N ILE A 253 4.78 -5.72 16.22
CA ILE A 253 5.26 -7.10 16.34
C ILE A 253 6.62 -7.12 17.04
N GLU A 254 7.56 -6.25 16.66
CA GLU A 254 8.92 -6.26 17.21
C GLU A 254 9.06 -5.51 18.53
N GLY A 255 8.11 -4.65 18.89
CA GLY A 255 8.22 -3.77 20.07
C GLY A 255 9.41 -2.81 19.97
N LYS A 256 9.87 -2.49 18.77
CA LYS A 256 11.02 -1.63 18.48
C LYS A 256 10.72 -0.66 17.35
N ALA A 257 11.40 0.47 17.34
CA ALA A 257 11.36 1.36 16.18
C ALA A 257 11.93 0.62 14.96
N THR A 258 11.13 0.48 13.90
CA THR A 258 11.55 -0.18 12.67
C THR A 258 12.69 0.61 12.02
N LEU A 259 13.67 -0.11 11.50
CA LEU A 259 14.71 0.49 10.69
C LEU A 259 14.07 1.14 9.45
N TYR A 260 14.64 2.27 9.01
CA TYR A 260 14.18 3.00 7.84
C TYR A 260 13.98 2.10 6.60
N ARG A 261 14.95 1.23 6.33
CA ARG A 261 14.91 0.25 5.22
C ARG A 261 13.73 -0.73 5.30
N SER A 262 13.11 -0.90 6.47
CA SER A 262 11.93 -1.75 6.64
C SER A 262 10.62 -1.01 6.36
N ALA A 263 10.66 0.31 6.20
CA ALA A 263 9.50 1.16 5.94
C ALA A 263 9.11 1.21 4.46
N GLN A 264 9.11 0.06 3.77
CA GLN A 264 8.83 -0.07 2.34
C GLN A 264 7.44 0.45 1.93
N PHE A 265 6.54 0.65 2.88
CA PHE A 265 5.22 1.22 2.62
C PHE A 265 5.24 2.73 2.31
N LEU A 266 6.26 3.46 2.78
CA LEU A 266 6.31 4.94 2.69
C LEU A 266 6.19 5.48 1.26
N PRO A 267 6.98 5.00 0.27
CA PRO A 267 6.87 5.49 -1.11
C PRO A 267 5.47 5.29 -1.68
N VAL A 268 4.83 4.16 -1.36
CA VAL A 268 3.48 3.84 -1.83
C VAL A 268 2.44 4.76 -1.19
N PHE A 269 2.53 5.02 0.12
CA PHE A 269 1.62 5.94 0.81
C PHE A 269 1.76 7.38 0.33
N CYS A 270 3.00 7.84 0.13
CA CYS A 270 3.26 9.18 -0.40
C CYS A 270 2.70 9.33 -1.81
N GLY A 271 2.98 8.36 -2.68
CA GLY A 271 2.42 8.33 -4.04
C GLY A 271 0.90 8.24 -4.04
N TYR A 272 0.32 7.41 -3.18
CA TYR A 272 -1.12 7.27 -3.05
C TYR A 272 -1.80 8.57 -2.57
N GLY A 273 -1.20 9.28 -1.61
CA GLY A 273 -1.65 10.61 -1.19
C GLY A 273 -1.67 11.61 -2.35
N ALA A 274 -0.61 11.64 -3.16
CA ALA A 274 -0.53 12.47 -4.35
C ALA A 274 -1.64 12.12 -5.38
N LEU A 275 -1.89 10.82 -5.60
CA LEU A 275 -2.96 10.34 -6.48
C LEU A 275 -4.35 10.78 -5.98
N LEU A 276 -4.64 10.61 -4.69
CA LEU A 276 -5.91 11.02 -4.09
C LEU A 276 -6.09 12.54 -4.07
N PHE A 277 -5.01 13.29 -3.93
CA PHE A 277 -5.06 14.75 -4.05
C PHE A 277 -5.55 15.18 -5.45
N VAL A 278 -4.96 14.61 -6.49
CA VAL A 278 -5.40 14.86 -7.87
C VAL A 278 -6.83 14.38 -8.08
N TYR A 279 -7.20 13.22 -7.55
CA TYR A 279 -8.58 12.72 -7.60
C TYR A 279 -9.56 13.69 -6.94
N GLY A 280 -9.26 14.18 -5.73
CA GLY A 280 -10.12 15.12 -5.00
C GLY A 280 -10.33 16.42 -5.76
N ILE A 281 -9.26 17.02 -6.28
CA ILE A 281 -9.34 18.24 -7.09
C ILE A 281 -10.15 18.00 -8.36
N TRP A 282 -9.90 16.89 -9.04
CA TRP A 282 -10.62 16.55 -10.27
C TRP A 282 -12.12 16.38 -10.04
N GLN A 283 -12.50 15.74 -8.93
CA GLN A 283 -13.90 15.59 -8.55
C GLN A 283 -14.55 16.94 -8.22
N LEU A 284 -13.86 17.81 -7.48
CA LEU A 284 -14.37 19.13 -7.14
C LEU A 284 -14.55 20.00 -8.41
N THR A 285 -13.58 20.00 -9.31
CA THR A 285 -13.64 20.79 -10.55
C THR A 285 -14.59 20.20 -11.58
N GLY A 286 -14.76 18.86 -11.60
CA GLY A 286 -15.71 18.18 -12.48
C GLY A 286 -17.17 18.43 -12.10
N THR A 287 -17.47 18.54 -10.80
CA THR A 287 -18.82 18.89 -10.32
C THR A 287 -19.19 20.35 -10.60
N MET A 288 -18.19 21.23 -10.73
CA MET A 288 -18.42 22.64 -11.11
C MET A 288 -18.64 22.83 -12.63
N SER A 289 -18.14 21.90 -13.45
CA SER A 289 -18.12 22.04 -14.92
C SER A 289 -19.48 21.88 -15.63
N PRO A 290 -20.44 21.00 -15.24
CA PRO A 290 -21.66 20.78 -16.03
C PRO A 290 -22.64 21.95 -15.99
N LYS A 291 -22.57 22.82 -14.98
CA LYS A 291 -23.48 23.98 -14.83
C LYS A 291 -22.82 25.30 -15.22
N ALA A 292 -21.51 25.38 -15.28
CA ALA A 292 -20.82 26.60 -15.65
C ALA A 292 -20.67 26.69 -17.18
N LYS A 293 -21.76 27.00 -17.88
CA LYS A 293 -21.70 27.53 -19.25
C LYS A 293 -20.94 28.88 -19.32
N ASN A 294 -20.60 29.47 -18.17
CA ASN A 294 -19.89 30.74 -18.06
C ASN A 294 -18.37 30.54 -18.12
N THR A 295 -17.71 31.32 -18.95
CA THR A 295 -16.25 31.42 -19.13
C THR A 295 -15.48 31.58 -17.79
N ALA A 296 -16.05 32.21 -16.78
CA ALA A 296 -15.48 32.42 -15.46
C ALA A 296 -15.30 31.10 -14.70
N GLY A 297 -16.29 30.22 -14.67
CA GLY A 297 -16.19 28.91 -13.97
C GLY A 297 -15.14 27.99 -14.61
N ARG A 298 -14.96 28.11 -15.93
CA ARG A 298 -13.92 27.35 -16.67
C ARG A 298 -12.51 27.83 -16.33
N LYS A 299 -12.31 29.14 -16.17
CA LYS A 299 -11.05 29.75 -15.74
C LYS A 299 -10.69 29.40 -14.30
N ILE A 300 -11.66 29.42 -13.37
CA ILE A 300 -11.45 29.03 -11.98
C ILE A 300 -11.03 27.55 -11.88
N SER A 301 -11.68 26.66 -12.62
CA SER A 301 -11.32 25.23 -12.61
C SER A 301 -9.93 25.00 -13.21
N ALA A 302 -9.54 25.72 -14.22
CA ALA A 302 -8.21 25.67 -14.80
C ALA A 302 -7.13 26.21 -13.82
N GLY A 303 -7.41 27.31 -13.12
CA GLY A 303 -6.53 27.88 -12.10
C GLY A 303 -6.30 26.93 -10.92
N VAL A 304 -7.36 26.30 -10.42
CA VAL A 304 -7.25 25.30 -9.32
C VAL A 304 -6.41 24.11 -9.77
N ARG A 305 -6.56 23.63 -11.00
CA ARG A 305 -5.75 22.53 -11.54
C ARG A 305 -4.28 22.92 -11.70
N ALA A 306 -4.01 24.14 -12.20
CA ALA A 306 -2.66 24.67 -12.34
C ALA A 306 -1.97 24.82 -10.97
N LEU A 307 -2.69 25.33 -9.96
CA LEU A 307 -2.19 25.42 -8.59
C LEU A 307 -1.87 24.03 -8.00
N ALA A 308 -2.71 23.04 -8.25
CA ALA A 308 -2.46 21.67 -7.81
C ALA A 308 -1.18 21.07 -8.44
N VAL A 309 -0.97 21.31 -9.74
CA VAL A 309 0.25 20.89 -10.44
C VAL A 309 1.47 21.61 -9.87
N LEU A 310 1.38 22.89 -9.59
CA LEU A 310 2.46 23.66 -8.97
C LEU A 310 2.81 23.13 -7.57
N VAL A 311 1.82 22.89 -6.73
CA VAL A 311 2.03 22.32 -5.38
C VAL A 311 2.72 20.97 -5.47
N LEU A 312 2.28 20.10 -6.37
CA LEU A 312 2.93 18.80 -6.59
C LEU A 312 4.35 18.93 -7.11
N ALA A 313 4.60 19.87 -8.02
CA ALA A 313 5.95 20.15 -8.51
C ALA A 313 6.89 20.65 -7.39
N VAL A 314 6.40 21.53 -6.50
CA VAL A 314 7.15 21.98 -5.31
C VAL A 314 7.43 20.82 -4.36
N ILE A 315 6.47 19.90 -4.17
CA ILE A 315 6.67 18.71 -3.34
C ILE A 315 7.76 17.83 -3.95
N LEU A 316 7.71 17.56 -5.26
CA LEU A 316 8.73 16.78 -5.95
C LEU A 316 10.11 17.45 -5.88
N TRP A 317 10.17 18.76 -6.07
CA TRP A 317 11.41 19.52 -5.94
C TRP A 317 12.03 19.36 -4.55
N ASN A 318 11.24 19.50 -3.49
CA ASN A 318 11.70 19.29 -2.11
C ASN A 318 12.12 17.85 -1.80
N GLN A 319 11.66 16.86 -2.57
CA GLN A 319 12.11 15.48 -2.41
C GLN A 319 13.45 15.20 -3.11
N CYS A 320 13.73 15.94 -4.17
CA CYS A 320 14.96 15.74 -4.96
C CYS A 320 16.15 16.55 -4.44
N MET A 321 15.90 17.56 -3.59
CA MET A 321 16.94 18.36 -2.92
C MET A 321 17.36 17.75 -1.60
#